data_22f8a43a0558a47f60f1509ac97838dd
#
_entry.id   22f8a43a0558a47f60f1509ac97838dd
#
_cell.length_a   1.000
_cell.length_b   1.000
_cell.length_c   1.000
_cell.angle_alpha   90.00
_cell.angle_beta   90.00
_cell.angle_gamma   90.00
#
_symmetry.space_group_name_H-M   'P 1'
#
loop_
_entity.id
_entity.type
_entity.pdbx_description
1 polymer ?
#
loop_
_entity_poly.entity_id
_entity_poly.type
_entity_poly.pdbx_seq_one_letter_code
_entity_poly.pdbx_strand_id
1 'polypeptide(L)'
;MKGIKTLSLLFGLFMGLICWVILRFIYPGDAWMAIPTGIGCAVALHAVIQAGLYLEEKRYRKALAAFPEPALFSCEAVNRAGQDPKGVRLYIFRDRIALLQMGNRPYQTLTKPLSELQNYRLDQAPPVLTLCFDDGQWQLFLITGYEDVQTVLRDSMENRDK
;
A
#
# COMPACT_ATOMS: atom_id res chain seq x y z
N MET A 1 2.87 5.83 -7.30
CA MET A 1 3.16 7.05 -6.52
C MET A 1 2.70 8.38 -7.16
N LYS A 2 2.78 8.59 -8.49
CA LYS A 2 2.29 9.84 -9.12
C LYS A 2 0.79 10.10 -8.85
N GLY A 3 -0.07 9.10 -8.99
CA GLY A 3 -1.52 9.24 -8.80
C GLY A 3 -1.94 9.64 -7.38
N ILE A 4 -1.27 9.14 -6.34
CA ILE A 4 -1.60 9.46 -4.93
C ILE A 4 -1.28 10.93 -4.62
N LYS A 5 -0.18 11.47 -5.17
CA LYS A 5 0.17 12.89 -5.00
C LYS A 5 -0.86 13.80 -5.64
N THR A 6 -1.33 13.45 -6.84
CA THR A 6 -2.38 14.20 -7.55
C THR A 6 -3.70 14.13 -6.79
N LEU A 7 -4.09 12.95 -6.28
CA LEU A 7 -5.30 12.76 -5.50
C LEU A 7 -5.28 13.56 -4.20
N SER A 8 -4.15 13.57 -3.47
CA SER A 8 -4.01 14.35 -2.23
C SER A 8 -4.08 15.85 -2.48
N LEU A 9 -3.56 16.33 -3.61
CA LEU A 9 -3.67 17.74 -4.01
C LEU A 9 -5.13 18.11 -4.31
N LEU A 10 -5.83 17.30 -5.10
CA LEU A 10 -7.25 17.51 -5.43
C LEU A 10 -8.12 17.51 -4.15
N PHE A 11 -7.87 16.57 -3.25
CA PHE A 11 -8.59 16.52 -1.98
C PHE A 11 -8.30 17.73 -1.09
N GLY A 12 -7.05 18.19 -1.02
CA GLY A 12 -6.66 19.41 -0.32
C GLY A 12 -7.38 20.65 -0.89
N LEU A 13 -7.41 20.79 -2.22
CA LEU A 13 -8.12 21.89 -2.89
C LEU A 13 -9.63 21.85 -2.64
N PHE A 14 -10.24 20.66 -2.68
CA PHE A 14 -11.66 20.49 -2.40
C PHE A 14 -12.02 20.87 -0.96
N MET A 15 -11.23 20.42 0.01
CA MET A 15 -11.41 20.79 1.44
C MET A 15 -11.17 22.29 1.66
N GLY A 16 -10.18 22.89 0.99
CA GLY A 16 -9.94 24.32 1.02
C GLY A 16 -11.13 25.13 0.51
N LEU A 17 -11.76 24.67 -0.58
CA LEU A 17 -12.98 25.26 -1.13
C LEU A 17 -14.15 25.18 -0.14
N ILE A 18 -14.34 24.02 0.51
CA ILE A 18 -15.36 23.86 1.55
C ILE A 18 -15.12 24.84 2.71
N CYS A 19 -13.90 24.93 3.21
CA CYS A 19 -13.55 25.89 4.27
C CYS A 19 -13.84 27.34 3.83
N TRP A 20 -13.49 27.69 2.59
CA TRP A 20 -13.78 29.02 2.05
C TRP A 20 -15.27 29.32 2.01
N VAL A 21 -16.09 28.38 1.53
CA VAL A 21 -17.56 28.52 1.48
C VAL A 21 -18.13 28.71 2.88
N ILE A 22 -17.73 27.84 3.84
CA ILE A 22 -18.20 27.92 5.23
C ILE A 22 -17.87 29.28 5.85
N LEU A 23 -16.61 29.73 5.71
CA LEU A 23 -16.17 31.01 6.26
C LEU A 23 -16.90 32.18 5.60
N ARG A 24 -17.19 32.11 4.31
CA ARG A 24 -17.96 33.11 3.58
C ARG A 24 -19.40 33.28 4.10
N PHE A 25 -20.01 32.18 4.55
CA PHE A 25 -21.35 32.21 5.16
C PHE A 25 -21.34 32.69 6.61
N ILE A 26 -20.33 32.29 7.39
CA ILE A 26 -20.23 32.64 8.82
C ILE A 26 -19.78 34.09 9.02
N TYR A 27 -18.87 34.59 8.18
CA TYR A 27 -18.26 35.91 8.28
C TYR A 27 -18.43 36.70 6.95
N PRO A 28 -19.64 37.17 6.65
CA PRO A 28 -19.91 37.85 5.38
C PRO A 28 -19.15 39.20 5.21
N GLY A 29 -18.76 39.86 6.34
CA GLY A 29 -18.01 41.10 6.34
C GLY A 29 -16.53 40.95 5.95
N ASP A 30 -15.91 39.82 6.25
CA ASP A 30 -14.47 39.58 6.09
C ASP A 30 -14.17 38.57 4.96
N ALA A 31 -14.91 38.68 3.85
CA ALA A 31 -14.82 37.76 2.72
C ALA A 31 -13.39 37.61 2.13
N TRP A 32 -12.57 38.64 2.24
CA TRP A 32 -11.18 38.62 1.78
C TRP A 32 -10.27 37.68 2.63
N MET A 33 -10.59 37.49 3.92
CA MET A 33 -9.88 36.56 4.80
C MET A 33 -10.20 35.07 4.51
N ALA A 34 -11.34 34.78 3.91
CA ALA A 34 -11.75 33.44 3.59
C ALA A 34 -10.83 32.77 2.55
N ILE A 35 -10.29 33.55 1.61
CA ILE A 35 -9.39 33.03 0.55
C ILE A 35 -8.06 32.51 1.13
N PRO A 36 -7.26 33.31 1.87
CA PRO A 36 -6.00 32.82 2.42
C PRO A 36 -6.21 31.68 3.43
N THR A 37 -7.32 31.68 4.18
CA THR A 37 -7.64 30.59 5.10
C THR A 37 -7.95 29.29 4.34
N GLY A 38 -8.73 29.34 3.28
CA GLY A 38 -9.00 28.18 2.43
C GLY A 38 -7.72 27.60 1.81
N ILE A 39 -6.83 28.46 1.31
CA ILE A 39 -5.52 28.06 0.78
C ILE A 39 -4.66 27.43 1.90
N GLY A 40 -4.60 28.06 3.07
CA GLY A 40 -3.86 27.55 4.23
C GLY A 40 -4.33 26.16 4.65
N CYS A 41 -5.63 25.92 4.74
CA CYS A 41 -6.20 24.61 5.02
C CYS A 41 -5.84 23.57 3.94
N ALA A 42 -5.90 23.94 2.67
CA ALA A 42 -5.54 23.03 1.58
C ALA A 42 -4.06 22.60 1.64
N VAL A 43 -3.17 23.57 1.87
CA VAL A 43 -1.72 23.32 2.00
C VAL A 43 -1.41 22.49 3.25
N ALA A 44 -2.01 22.81 4.39
CA ALA A 44 -1.81 22.06 5.63
C ALA A 44 -2.27 20.61 5.49
N LEU A 45 -3.45 20.37 4.92
CA LEU A 45 -3.97 19.02 4.71
C LEU A 45 -3.09 18.22 3.74
N HIS A 46 -2.67 18.85 2.62
CA HIS A 46 -1.74 18.21 1.70
C HIS A 46 -0.42 17.83 2.39
N ALA A 47 0.16 18.73 3.18
CA ALA A 47 1.39 18.48 3.92
C ALA A 47 1.25 17.31 4.92
N VAL A 48 0.14 17.25 5.66
CA VAL A 48 -0.16 16.15 6.60
C VAL A 48 -0.24 14.80 5.87
N ILE A 49 -0.94 14.76 4.74
CA ILE A 49 -1.03 13.53 3.93
C ILE A 49 0.35 13.10 3.42
N GLN A 50 1.15 14.04 2.88
CA GLN A 50 2.51 13.73 2.39
C GLN A 50 3.43 13.28 3.52
N ALA A 51 3.36 13.90 4.69
CA ALA A 51 4.12 13.49 5.87
C ALA A 51 3.72 12.07 6.33
N GLY A 52 2.43 11.75 6.33
CA GLY A 52 1.92 10.41 6.62
C GLY A 52 2.50 9.36 5.68
N LEU A 53 2.41 9.59 4.36
CA LEU A 53 2.95 8.69 3.34
C LEU A 53 4.47 8.52 3.47
N TYR A 54 5.21 9.60 3.74
CA TYR A 54 6.65 9.55 3.95
C TYR A 54 7.03 8.72 5.18
N LEU A 55 6.33 8.92 6.29
CA LEU A 55 6.57 8.17 7.53
C LEU A 55 6.26 6.69 7.33
N GLU A 56 5.21 6.36 6.59
CA GLU A 56 4.85 4.99 6.27
C GLU A 56 5.92 4.33 5.41
N GLU A 57 6.37 4.97 4.33
CA GLU A 57 7.45 4.47 3.49
C GLU A 57 8.76 4.27 4.27
N LYS A 58 9.11 5.20 5.16
CA LYS A 58 10.29 5.06 6.03
C LYS A 58 10.19 3.83 6.94
N ARG A 59 8.99 3.54 7.44
CA ARG A 59 8.74 2.35 8.28
C ARG A 59 8.89 1.06 7.48
N TYR A 60 8.33 1.03 6.25
CA TYR A 60 8.49 -0.11 5.35
C TYR A 60 9.96 -0.39 5.05
N ARG A 61 10.72 0.64 4.72
CA ARG A 61 12.16 0.51 4.49
C ARG A 61 12.89 -0.04 5.72
N LYS A 62 12.51 0.40 6.92
CA LYS A 62 13.08 -0.14 8.17
C LYS A 62 12.71 -1.60 8.39
N ALA A 63 11.47 -2.00 8.14
CA ALA A 63 11.04 -3.39 8.24
C ALA A 63 11.73 -4.26 7.18
N LEU A 64 11.89 -3.74 5.96
CA LEU A 64 12.58 -4.42 4.86
C LEU A 64 14.08 -4.56 5.12
N ALA A 65 14.70 -3.62 5.83
CA ALA A 65 16.13 -3.69 6.21
C ALA A 65 16.46 -4.87 7.15
N ALA A 66 15.45 -5.53 7.74
CA ALA A 66 15.64 -6.78 8.47
C ALA A 66 15.92 -7.98 7.55
N PHE A 67 15.68 -7.85 6.24
CA PHE A 67 16.01 -8.89 5.27
C PHE A 67 17.36 -8.58 4.61
N PRO A 68 18.29 -9.54 4.59
CA PRO A 68 19.67 -9.31 4.09
C PRO A 68 19.73 -9.13 2.57
N GLU A 69 18.73 -9.59 1.84
CA GLU A 69 18.69 -9.55 0.38
C GLU A 69 17.61 -8.61 -0.15
N PRO A 70 17.86 -7.97 -1.32
CA PRO A 70 16.84 -7.19 -1.99
C PRO A 70 15.70 -8.08 -2.48
N ALA A 71 14.47 -7.61 -2.34
CA ALA A 71 13.31 -8.31 -2.90
C ALA A 71 13.38 -8.31 -4.44
N LEU A 72 13.07 -9.46 -5.04
CA LEU A 72 12.93 -9.62 -6.49
C LEU A 72 11.70 -8.87 -7.00
N PHE A 73 10.64 -8.87 -6.18
CA PHE A 73 9.37 -8.24 -6.51
C PHE A 73 8.67 -7.71 -5.26
N SER A 74 7.88 -6.63 -5.44
CA SER A 74 7.00 -6.14 -4.38
C SER A 74 5.74 -5.51 -4.96
N CYS A 75 4.59 -5.76 -4.32
CA CYS A 75 3.32 -5.14 -4.68
C CYS A 75 2.44 -4.89 -3.46
N GLU A 76 1.48 -3.99 -3.63
CA GLU A 76 0.44 -3.74 -2.62
C GLU A 76 -0.73 -4.69 -2.83
N ALA A 77 -1.22 -5.25 -1.74
CA ALA A 77 -2.32 -6.20 -1.76
C ALA A 77 -3.20 -6.06 -0.51
N VAL A 78 -4.37 -6.71 -0.55
CA VAL A 78 -5.23 -6.90 0.61
C VAL A 78 -5.29 -8.38 0.93
N ASN A 79 -4.87 -8.74 2.14
CA ASN A 79 -4.98 -10.12 2.62
C ASN A 79 -6.42 -10.41 3.04
N ARG A 80 -7.01 -11.46 2.46
CA ARG A 80 -8.38 -11.90 2.71
C ARG A 80 -8.47 -13.12 3.65
N ALA A 81 -7.36 -13.63 4.16
CA ALA A 81 -7.30 -14.82 5.00
C ALA A 81 -7.82 -14.59 6.44
N GLY A 82 -8.67 -13.60 6.71
CA GLY A 82 -9.25 -13.32 8.02
C GLY A 82 -10.61 -12.64 7.93
N GLN A 83 -11.29 -12.47 9.07
CA GLN A 83 -12.57 -11.77 9.14
C GLN A 83 -12.45 -10.29 8.73
N ASP A 84 -11.27 -9.67 8.99
CA ASP A 84 -10.99 -8.30 8.60
C ASP A 84 -9.95 -8.27 7.48
N PRO A 85 -10.29 -7.79 6.27
CA PRO A 85 -9.32 -7.62 5.19
C PRO A 85 -8.30 -6.55 5.59
N LYS A 86 -7.01 -6.93 5.57
CA LYS A 86 -5.90 -6.05 5.96
C LYS A 86 -5.05 -5.72 4.75
N GLY A 87 -4.72 -4.44 4.60
CA GLY A 87 -3.73 -4.00 3.63
C GLY A 87 -2.37 -4.60 3.97
N VAL A 88 -1.71 -5.18 2.99
CA VAL A 88 -0.39 -5.80 3.12
C VAL A 88 0.48 -5.39 1.94
N ARG A 89 1.79 -5.46 2.14
CA ARG A 89 2.75 -5.42 1.05
C ARG A 89 3.38 -6.81 0.88
N LEU A 90 3.19 -7.40 -0.29
CA LEU A 90 3.81 -8.67 -0.67
C LEU A 90 5.24 -8.39 -1.14
N TYR A 91 6.19 -9.17 -0.63
CA TYR A 91 7.58 -9.22 -1.09
C TYR A 91 7.94 -10.65 -1.47
N ILE A 92 8.56 -10.83 -2.63
CA ILE A 92 9.11 -12.10 -3.09
C ILE A 92 10.61 -11.96 -3.12
N PHE A 93 11.31 -12.80 -2.36
CA PHE A 93 12.76 -12.95 -2.32
C PHE A 93 13.15 -14.24 -3.06
N ARG A 94 14.43 -14.51 -3.16
CA ARG A 94 14.92 -15.75 -3.80
C ARG A 94 14.55 -17.01 -3.05
N ASP A 95 14.50 -16.95 -1.71
CA ASP A 95 14.31 -18.09 -0.82
C ASP A 95 12.97 -18.06 -0.05
N ARG A 96 12.28 -16.93 -0.05
CA ARG A 96 11.08 -16.73 0.78
C ARG A 96 10.09 -15.73 0.20
N ILE A 97 8.86 -15.81 0.71
CA ILE A 97 7.79 -14.83 0.46
C ILE A 97 7.44 -14.19 1.80
N ALA A 98 7.33 -12.87 1.83
CA ALA A 98 6.98 -12.11 3.02
C ALA A 98 5.78 -11.19 2.78
N LEU A 99 4.87 -11.15 3.77
CA LEU A 99 3.77 -10.19 3.85
C LEU A 99 4.06 -9.21 4.99
N LEU A 100 4.18 -7.95 4.66
CA LEU A 100 4.25 -6.85 5.64
C LEU A 100 2.86 -6.26 5.81
N GLN A 101 2.28 -6.40 7.01
CA GLN A 101 0.96 -5.86 7.30
C GLN A 101 1.01 -4.34 7.42
N MET A 102 0.11 -3.66 6.68
CA MET A 102 -0.04 -2.20 6.70
C MET A 102 -0.87 -1.76 7.92
N GLY A 103 -0.49 -0.64 8.53
CA GLY A 103 -1.33 0.06 9.51
C GLY A 103 -1.24 -0.41 10.97
N ASN A 104 -0.76 -1.60 11.29
CA ASN A 104 -0.61 -2.06 12.66
C ASN A 104 0.81 -1.80 13.21
N ARG A 105 0.90 -1.42 14.50
CA ARG A 105 2.17 -1.29 15.21
C ARG A 105 2.21 -2.31 16.36
N PRO A 106 3.28 -3.13 16.48
CA PRO A 106 4.40 -3.28 15.55
C PRO A 106 3.96 -3.94 14.24
N TYR A 107 4.71 -3.68 13.14
CA TYR A 107 4.44 -4.33 11.85
C TYR A 107 4.59 -5.83 11.99
N GLN A 108 3.52 -6.56 11.78
CA GLN A 108 3.57 -8.01 11.72
C GLN A 108 4.11 -8.42 10.34
N THR A 109 5.17 -9.18 10.36
CA THR A 109 5.74 -9.80 9.15
C THR A 109 5.38 -11.27 9.17
N LEU A 110 4.62 -11.72 8.17
CA LEU A 110 4.42 -13.14 7.91
C LEU A 110 5.43 -13.54 6.85
N THR A 111 6.27 -14.51 7.15
CA THR A 111 7.30 -14.99 6.21
C THR A 111 7.16 -16.49 6.05
N LYS A 112 7.21 -16.97 4.79
CA LYS A 112 7.26 -18.38 4.47
C LYS A 112 8.37 -18.67 3.49
N PRO A 113 9.10 -19.78 3.66
CA PRO A 113 10.09 -20.22 2.69
C PRO A 113 9.43 -20.51 1.34
N LEU A 114 10.12 -20.18 0.27
CA LEU A 114 9.65 -20.48 -1.09
C LEU A 114 9.61 -21.99 -1.33
N SER A 115 10.42 -22.77 -0.61
CA SER A 115 10.44 -24.24 -0.66
C SER A 115 9.13 -24.89 -0.18
N GLU A 116 8.37 -24.20 0.68
CA GLU A 116 7.05 -24.67 1.14
C GLU A 116 5.91 -24.28 0.19
N LEU A 117 6.18 -23.47 -0.83
CA LEU A 117 5.18 -23.11 -1.83
C LEU A 117 4.94 -24.30 -2.77
N GLN A 118 3.78 -24.93 -2.65
CA GLN A 118 3.37 -26.06 -3.49
C GLN A 118 2.84 -25.59 -4.83
N ASN A 119 1.98 -24.57 -4.82
CA ASN A 119 1.33 -24.06 -6.01
C ASN A 119 0.90 -22.61 -5.83
N TYR A 120 0.67 -21.92 -6.95
CA TYR A 120 0.05 -20.60 -6.96
C TYR A 120 -0.99 -20.50 -8.08
N ARG A 121 -2.00 -19.67 -7.86
CA ARG A 121 -3.01 -19.34 -8.84
C ARG A 121 -3.24 -17.83 -8.86
N LEU A 122 -3.30 -17.25 -10.05
CA LEU A 122 -3.65 -15.86 -10.26
C LEU A 122 -4.94 -15.78 -11.08
N ASP A 123 -6.02 -15.34 -10.44
CA ASP A 123 -7.27 -14.98 -11.10
C ASP A 123 -7.16 -13.53 -11.56
N GLN A 124 -7.58 -13.22 -12.79
CA GLN A 124 -7.39 -11.87 -13.36
C GLN A 124 -8.57 -10.92 -13.09
N ALA A 125 -9.75 -11.44 -12.87
CA ALA A 125 -10.95 -10.62 -12.69
C ALA A 125 -11.84 -11.15 -11.54
N PRO A 126 -11.66 -10.67 -10.31
CA PRO A 126 -10.67 -9.69 -9.79
C PRO A 126 -9.26 -10.27 -9.67
N PRO A 127 -8.20 -9.44 -9.62
CA PRO A 127 -6.82 -9.92 -9.52
C PRO A 127 -6.55 -10.50 -8.12
N VAL A 128 -6.79 -11.80 -7.95
CA VAL A 128 -6.58 -12.53 -6.69
C VAL A 128 -5.44 -13.53 -6.87
N LEU A 129 -4.37 -13.33 -6.11
CA LEU A 129 -3.26 -14.27 -5.99
C LEU A 129 -3.53 -15.23 -4.83
N THR A 130 -3.63 -16.51 -5.12
CA THR A 130 -3.67 -17.57 -4.11
C THR A 130 -2.32 -18.27 -4.08
N LEU A 131 -1.68 -18.30 -2.91
CA LEU A 131 -0.43 -19.00 -2.65
C LEU A 131 -0.75 -20.18 -1.73
N CYS A 132 -0.48 -21.40 -2.17
CA CYS A 132 -0.72 -22.62 -1.41
C CYS A 132 0.59 -23.13 -0.83
N PHE A 133 0.64 -23.23 0.51
CA PHE A 133 1.76 -23.76 1.28
C PHE A 133 1.37 -25.05 1.99
N ASP A 134 2.33 -25.79 2.53
CA ASP A 134 2.10 -27.06 3.24
C ASP A 134 1.13 -26.91 4.42
N ASP A 135 1.15 -25.77 5.11
CA ASP A 135 0.37 -25.47 6.31
C ASP A 135 -0.86 -24.58 6.07
N GLY A 136 -1.18 -24.27 4.81
CA GLY A 136 -2.34 -23.45 4.48
C GLY A 136 -2.17 -22.58 3.23
N GLN A 137 -3.08 -21.65 3.05
CA GLN A 137 -3.07 -20.78 1.87
C GLN A 137 -3.16 -19.29 2.24
N TRP A 138 -2.53 -18.46 1.44
CA TRP A 138 -2.72 -17.01 1.45
C TRP A 138 -3.53 -16.57 0.24
N GLN A 139 -4.56 -15.76 0.47
CA GLN A 139 -5.37 -15.15 -0.58
C GLN A 139 -5.18 -13.64 -0.55
N LEU A 140 -4.61 -13.11 -1.61
CA LEU A 140 -4.20 -11.72 -1.73
C LEU A 140 -4.93 -11.07 -2.91
N PHE A 141 -5.73 -10.05 -2.65
CA PHE A 141 -6.25 -9.18 -3.70
C PHE A 141 -5.15 -8.17 -4.07
N LEU A 142 -4.61 -8.28 -5.28
CA LEU A 142 -3.52 -7.41 -5.73
C LEU A 142 -4.06 -6.05 -6.16
N ILE A 143 -3.43 -4.98 -5.65
CA ILE A 143 -3.75 -3.59 -6.03
C ILE A 143 -2.84 -3.13 -7.16
N THR A 144 -1.57 -3.58 -7.13
CA THR A 144 -0.54 -3.22 -8.12
C THR A 144 0.29 -4.44 -8.52
N GLY A 145 0.95 -4.39 -9.67
CA GLY A 145 1.96 -5.39 -10.08
C GLY A 145 1.44 -6.78 -10.42
N TYR A 146 0.15 -6.94 -10.69
CA TYR A 146 -0.43 -8.25 -10.98
C TYR A 146 0.09 -8.88 -12.28
N GLU A 147 0.55 -8.07 -13.24
CA GLU A 147 1.12 -8.54 -14.51
C GLU A 147 2.49 -9.20 -14.32
N ASP A 148 3.30 -8.65 -13.41
CA ASP A 148 4.68 -9.09 -13.19
C ASP A 148 4.78 -10.26 -12.20
N VAL A 149 3.82 -10.36 -11.24
CA VAL A 149 3.89 -11.34 -10.14
C VAL A 149 3.93 -12.78 -10.64
N GLN A 150 3.19 -13.08 -11.70
CA GLN A 150 3.13 -14.43 -12.28
C GLN A 150 4.48 -14.85 -12.87
N THR A 151 5.13 -13.94 -13.58
CA THR A 151 6.46 -14.17 -14.16
C THR A 151 7.49 -14.42 -13.07
N VAL A 152 7.50 -13.56 -12.04
CA VAL A 152 8.46 -13.69 -10.94
C VAL A 152 8.25 -14.99 -10.15
N LEU A 153 7.01 -15.38 -9.87
CA LEU A 153 6.73 -16.64 -9.17
C LEU A 153 7.12 -17.85 -9.99
N ARG A 154 6.81 -17.87 -11.30
CA ARG A 154 7.22 -18.95 -12.19
C ARG A 154 8.74 -19.09 -12.23
N ASP A 155 9.45 -17.99 -12.48
CA ASP A 155 10.92 -17.99 -12.56
C ASP A 155 11.56 -18.40 -11.22
N SER A 156 10.94 -18.02 -10.08
CA SER A 156 11.40 -18.42 -8.76
C SER A 156 11.20 -19.91 -8.48
N MET A 157 10.09 -20.49 -8.96
CA MET A 157 9.84 -21.94 -8.82
C MET A 157 10.73 -22.77 -9.74
N GLU A 158 10.92 -22.36 -11.00
CA GLU A 158 11.82 -23.04 -11.95
C GLU A 158 13.29 -23.04 -11.50
N ASN A 159 13.72 -22.00 -10.81
CA ASN A 159 15.09 -21.91 -10.26
C ASN A 159 15.27 -22.71 -8.96
N ARG A 160 14.19 -23.14 -8.31
CA ARG A 160 14.25 -24.00 -7.13
C ARG A 160 14.68 -25.43 -7.47
N ASP A 161 14.31 -25.90 -8.66
CA ASP A 161 14.49 -27.28 -9.09
C ASP A 161 15.86 -27.52 -9.79
N LYS A 162 16.72 -26.48 -9.84
CA LYS A 162 18.10 -26.54 -10.35
C LYS A 162 19.12 -26.55 -9.22
#